data_a15c94655c098bfeb10ecda4be621115
#
_entry.id   a15c94655c098bfeb10ecda4be621115
#
_cell.length_a   1.000
_cell.length_b   1.000
_cell.length_c   1.000
_cell.angle_alpha   90.00
_cell.angle_beta   90.00
_cell.angle_gamma   90.00
#
_symmetry.space_group_name_H-M   'P 1'
#
loop_
_entity.id
_entity.type
_entity.pdbx_description
1 polymer ?
#
loop_
_entity_poly.entity_id
_entity_poly.type
_entity_poly.pdbx_seq_one_letter_code
_entity_poly.pdbx_strand_id
1 'polypeptide(L)'
;MTDTHPSQHVGSPPNGLRQYYEGVDLTDFVVHLQDLLVENADIREFLQDLADMTAAKLTTEGNTIACGVTVIRQKQPVAVADSDAFARTLDKVQNSFGDGPCLTALRTSLVVHVTDVVNERRWPRYMQAAAATRVGSILALPMRLGGTGDAVVNLYPTRPNGFFQENIAVAERLTATGSKALHLALKIAQLQDARQHLTAALESRATINTAVGIIMAQNRCSRDTAFQVLVKASNHRNVKLRAVAAAVIAGVSGDQEFRTAFED
;
A
#
# COMPACT_ATOMS: atom_id res chain seq x y z
N MET A 1 12.11 35.95 22.51
CA MET A 1 10.86 35.58 21.82
C MET A 1 11.17 34.28 21.09
N THR A 2 10.89 33.18 21.73
CA THR A 2 11.19 31.82 21.29
C THR A 2 9.86 31.18 20.88
N ASP A 3 9.65 31.02 19.56
CA ASP A 3 8.50 30.32 19.01
C ASP A 3 8.75 28.81 19.07
N THR A 4 8.05 28.15 19.96
CA THR A 4 7.98 26.70 20.09
C THR A 4 6.81 26.20 19.23
N HIS A 5 7.11 25.54 18.11
CA HIS A 5 6.13 24.76 17.36
C HIS A 5 5.72 23.51 18.15
N PRO A 6 4.43 23.24 18.35
CA PRO A 6 3.99 21.99 18.97
C PRO A 6 4.04 20.85 17.96
N SER A 7 4.79 19.82 18.30
CA SER A 7 4.76 18.51 17.64
C SER A 7 3.36 17.92 17.73
N GLN A 8 2.69 17.74 16.59
CA GLN A 8 1.42 17.01 16.53
C GLN A 8 1.69 15.52 16.82
N HIS A 9 1.31 15.09 18.01
CA HIS A 9 1.12 13.68 18.33
C HIS A 9 0.03 13.13 17.40
N VAL A 10 0.40 12.21 16.52
CA VAL A 10 -0.56 11.34 15.84
C VAL A 10 -1.13 10.41 16.92
N GLY A 11 -2.29 10.78 17.44
CA GLY A 11 -3.02 10.03 18.44
C GLY A 11 -3.47 8.68 17.85
N SER A 12 -3.43 7.64 18.68
CA SER A 12 -4.10 6.36 18.43
C SER A 12 -5.56 6.63 18.06
N PRO A 13 -6.17 5.87 17.11
CA PRO A 13 -7.54 6.09 16.70
C PRO A 13 -8.47 6.02 17.93
N PRO A 14 -9.49 6.87 17.99
CA PRO A 14 -10.38 6.92 19.15
C PRO A 14 -11.11 5.58 19.30
N ASN A 15 -11.31 5.16 20.55
CA ASN A 15 -12.03 3.94 20.97
C ASN A 15 -13.45 3.80 20.36
N GLY A 16 -13.95 4.81 19.63
CA GLY A 16 -15.26 4.84 18.98
C GLY A 16 -15.39 3.96 17.75
N LEU A 17 -14.33 3.68 17.01
CA LEU A 17 -14.42 2.83 15.80
C LEU A 17 -14.69 1.36 16.15
N ARG A 18 -14.13 0.86 17.25
CA ARG A 18 -14.35 -0.51 17.71
C ARG A 18 -15.83 -0.77 18.04
N GLN A 19 -16.51 0.21 18.62
CA GLN A 19 -17.94 0.14 18.99
C GLN A 19 -18.87 0.24 17.78
N TYR A 20 -18.41 0.89 16.70
CA TYR A 20 -19.17 1.04 15.45
C TYR A 20 -19.30 -0.29 14.69
N TYR A 21 -18.27 -1.16 14.77
CA TYR A 21 -18.23 -2.43 14.03
C TYR A 21 -18.76 -3.65 14.82
N GLU A 22 -19.07 -3.50 16.10
CA GLU A 22 -19.79 -4.51 16.90
C GLU A 22 -21.22 -4.67 16.38
N GLY A 23 -21.46 -5.67 15.56
CA GLY A 23 -22.80 -5.96 15.02
C GLY A 23 -22.97 -5.74 13.50
N VAL A 24 -21.96 -5.20 12.83
CA VAL A 24 -21.98 -5.04 11.36
C VAL A 24 -22.13 -6.40 10.69
N ASP A 25 -23.15 -6.57 9.85
CA ASP A 25 -23.34 -7.78 9.05
C ASP A 25 -22.24 -7.89 7.96
N LEU A 26 -22.02 -9.10 7.43
CA LEU A 26 -21.08 -9.32 6.33
C LEU A 26 -21.46 -8.49 5.09
N THR A 27 -22.75 -8.21 4.92
CA THR A 27 -23.28 -7.37 3.84
C THR A 27 -22.82 -5.92 4.01
N ASP A 28 -22.91 -5.37 5.21
CA ASP A 28 -22.47 -4.00 5.53
C ASP A 28 -20.94 -3.88 5.37
N PHE A 29 -20.19 -4.93 5.74
CA PHE A 29 -18.75 -5.01 5.50
C PHE A 29 -18.42 -4.93 4.01
N VAL A 30 -19.14 -5.66 3.15
CA VAL A 30 -18.95 -5.63 1.69
C VAL A 30 -19.25 -4.24 1.13
N VAL A 31 -20.37 -3.64 1.55
CA VAL A 31 -20.79 -2.30 1.11
C VAL A 31 -19.73 -1.27 1.50
N HIS A 32 -19.29 -1.27 2.76
CA HIS A 32 -18.27 -0.34 3.25
C HIS A 32 -16.95 -0.47 2.45
N LEU A 33 -16.48 -1.70 2.20
CA LEU A 33 -15.29 -1.92 1.37
C LEU A 33 -15.47 -1.45 -0.09
N GLN A 34 -16.69 -1.52 -0.63
CA GLN A 34 -16.99 -0.99 -1.96
C GLN A 34 -17.01 0.53 -1.99
N ASP A 35 -17.59 1.18 -0.98
CA ASP A 35 -17.62 2.63 -0.85
C ASP A 35 -16.20 3.21 -0.78
N LEU A 36 -15.30 2.60 0.02
CA LEU A 36 -13.89 2.97 0.08
C LEU A 36 -13.20 2.90 -1.30
N LEU A 37 -13.55 1.92 -2.13
CA LEU A 37 -12.99 1.79 -3.48
C LEU A 37 -13.50 2.88 -4.44
N VAL A 38 -14.76 3.30 -4.27
CA VAL A 38 -15.38 4.34 -5.12
C VAL A 38 -14.86 5.73 -4.78
N GLU A 39 -14.59 6.00 -3.50
CA GLU A 39 -14.12 7.30 -3.00
C GLU A 39 -12.63 7.55 -3.24
N ASN A 40 -11.92 6.67 -3.97
CA ASN A 40 -10.47 6.73 -4.20
C ASN A 40 -9.65 6.69 -2.89
N ALA A 41 -10.11 5.95 -1.91
CA ALA A 41 -9.39 5.77 -0.66
C ALA A 41 -7.98 5.19 -0.89
N ASP A 42 -7.01 5.64 -0.12
CA ASP A 42 -5.66 5.07 -0.12
C ASP A 42 -5.74 3.58 0.26
N ILE A 43 -4.97 2.75 -0.44
CA ILE A 43 -4.85 1.31 -0.12
C ILE A 43 -4.54 1.10 1.37
N ARG A 44 -3.82 2.00 2.01
CA ARG A 44 -3.52 1.93 3.44
C ARG A 44 -4.76 2.10 4.31
N GLU A 45 -5.64 3.03 3.98
CA GLU A 45 -6.91 3.26 4.67
C GLU A 45 -7.81 2.04 4.52
N PHE A 46 -7.95 1.51 3.31
CA PHE A 46 -8.65 0.27 3.04
C PHE A 46 -8.12 -0.91 3.88
N LEU A 47 -6.80 -1.09 3.97
CA LEU A 47 -6.19 -2.17 4.76
C LEU A 47 -6.38 -1.95 6.26
N GLN A 48 -6.37 -0.70 6.72
CA GLN A 48 -6.62 -0.37 8.12
C GLN A 48 -8.06 -0.73 8.51
N ASP A 49 -9.04 -0.33 7.70
CA ASP A 49 -10.44 -0.67 7.95
C ASP A 49 -10.67 -2.19 7.90
N LEU A 50 -10.05 -2.88 6.95
CA LEU A 50 -10.10 -4.35 6.89
C LEU A 50 -9.55 -4.99 8.16
N ALA A 51 -8.43 -4.49 8.70
CA ALA A 51 -7.84 -5.02 9.93
C ALA A 51 -8.74 -4.74 11.15
N ASP A 52 -9.24 -3.51 11.28
CA ASP A 52 -10.07 -3.08 12.40
C ASP A 52 -11.42 -3.81 12.43
N MET A 53 -12.10 -3.90 11.30
CA MET A 53 -13.37 -4.61 11.17
C MET A 53 -13.20 -6.12 11.41
N THR A 54 -12.14 -6.73 10.89
CA THR A 54 -11.87 -8.15 11.11
C THR A 54 -11.59 -8.46 12.58
N ALA A 55 -10.79 -7.62 13.24
CA ALA A 55 -10.51 -7.74 14.67
C ALA A 55 -11.78 -7.57 15.53
N ALA A 56 -12.58 -6.55 15.23
CA ALA A 56 -13.84 -6.29 15.96
C ALA A 56 -14.84 -7.43 15.80
N LYS A 57 -15.02 -7.94 14.57
CA LYS A 57 -16.00 -9.00 14.27
C LYS A 57 -15.66 -10.35 14.90
N LEU A 58 -14.38 -10.65 15.08
CA LEU A 58 -13.92 -11.91 15.62
C LEU A 58 -13.64 -11.87 17.13
N THR A 59 -13.52 -10.69 17.72
CA THR A 59 -13.35 -10.52 19.17
C THR A 59 -14.63 -10.91 19.89
N THR A 60 -14.48 -11.71 20.95
CA THR A 60 -15.57 -12.12 21.83
C THR A 60 -15.21 -11.85 23.29
N GLU A 61 -16.18 -11.93 24.19
CA GLU A 61 -15.93 -11.78 25.62
C GLU A 61 -14.85 -12.77 26.09
N GLY A 62 -13.81 -12.22 26.70
CA GLY A 62 -12.66 -12.98 27.20
C GLY A 62 -11.71 -13.54 26.14
N ASN A 63 -11.90 -13.22 24.85
CA ASN A 63 -10.96 -13.57 23.78
C ASN A 63 -10.81 -12.40 22.79
N THR A 64 -9.92 -11.47 23.13
CA THR A 64 -9.58 -10.36 22.25
C THR A 64 -8.71 -10.85 21.09
N ILE A 65 -9.10 -10.50 19.86
CA ILE A 65 -8.36 -10.84 18.65
C ILE A 65 -7.81 -9.56 18.02
N ALA A 66 -6.50 -9.48 17.91
CA ALA A 66 -5.83 -8.46 17.11
C ALA A 66 -5.64 -8.95 15.67
N CYS A 67 -5.65 -8.04 14.71
CA CYS A 67 -5.53 -8.33 13.29
C CYS A 67 -4.41 -7.51 12.67
N GLY A 68 -3.55 -8.16 11.88
CA GLY A 68 -2.57 -7.53 11.00
C GLY A 68 -2.85 -7.91 9.55
N VAL A 69 -2.73 -6.97 8.62
CA VAL A 69 -2.81 -7.21 7.18
C VAL A 69 -1.53 -6.75 6.51
N THR A 70 -0.86 -7.67 5.82
CA THR A 70 0.39 -7.38 5.12
C THR A 70 0.22 -7.64 3.64
N VAL A 71 0.57 -6.64 2.81
CA VAL A 71 0.64 -6.76 1.35
C VAL A 71 2.10 -6.76 0.92
N ILE A 72 2.47 -7.77 0.14
CA ILE A 72 3.83 -7.96 -0.38
C ILE A 72 3.80 -7.85 -1.90
N ARG A 73 4.71 -7.05 -2.44
CA ARG A 73 4.96 -6.94 -3.87
C ARG A 73 6.46 -7.05 -4.13
N GLN A 74 6.85 -7.87 -5.12
CA GLN A 74 8.26 -8.10 -5.45
C GLN A 74 9.11 -8.52 -4.23
N LYS A 75 8.55 -9.36 -3.35
CA LYS A 75 9.17 -9.85 -2.09
C LYS A 75 9.44 -8.78 -1.04
N GLN A 76 8.87 -7.58 -1.19
CA GLN A 76 8.95 -6.51 -0.20
C GLN A 76 7.55 -6.15 0.31
N PRO A 77 7.39 -5.91 1.61
CA PRO A 77 6.14 -5.37 2.12
C PRO A 77 5.92 -3.96 1.56
N VAL A 78 4.78 -3.76 0.90
CA VAL A 78 4.41 -2.46 0.30
C VAL A 78 3.35 -1.72 1.10
N ALA A 79 2.55 -2.47 1.86
CA ALA A 79 1.55 -1.90 2.75
C ALA A 79 1.35 -2.84 3.94
N VAL A 80 1.18 -2.27 5.12
CA VAL A 80 0.90 -2.98 6.38
C VAL A 80 -0.13 -2.17 7.15
N ALA A 81 -1.14 -2.85 7.67
CA ALA A 81 -2.12 -2.28 8.57
C ALA A 81 -2.32 -3.20 9.77
N ASP A 82 -2.51 -2.64 10.93
CA ASP A 82 -2.63 -3.37 12.19
C ASP A 82 -3.77 -2.77 13.02
N SER A 83 -4.69 -3.59 13.51
CA SER A 83 -5.81 -3.15 14.34
C SER A 83 -5.37 -2.55 15.68
N ASP A 84 -4.16 -2.91 16.13
CA ASP A 84 -3.57 -2.36 17.36
C ASP A 84 -2.04 -2.50 17.40
N ALA A 85 -1.43 -1.92 18.44
CA ALA A 85 0.02 -2.00 18.66
C ALA A 85 0.51 -3.42 18.93
N PHE A 86 -0.35 -4.32 19.38
CA PHE A 86 -0.01 -5.71 19.66
C PHE A 86 0.18 -6.51 18.36
N ALA A 87 -0.76 -6.42 17.40
CA ALA A 87 -0.61 -7.00 16.06
C ALA A 87 0.66 -6.49 15.39
N ARG A 88 0.87 -5.17 15.42
CA ARG A 88 2.07 -4.52 14.86
C ARG A 88 3.37 -5.07 15.42
N THR A 89 3.41 -5.35 16.71
CA THR A 89 4.61 -5.91 17.35
C THR A 89 4.89 -7.31 16.85
N LEU A 90 3.87 -8.17 16.75
CA LEU A 90 4.01 -9.55 16.27
C LEU A 90 4.43 -9.63 14.81
N ASP A 91 3.86 -8.78 13.94
CA ASP A 91 4.22 -8.72 12.53
C ASP A 91 5.67 -8.24 12.33
N LYS A 92 6.12 -7.23 13.10
CA LYS A 92 7.51 -6.78 13.08
C LYS A 92 8.48 -7.86 13.55
N VAL A 93 8.14 -8.56 14.62
CA VAL A 93 8.96 -9.66 15.15
C VAL A 93 9.11 -10.77 14.11
N GLN A 94 8.00 -11.19 13.48
CA GLN A 94 8.03 -12.22 12.44
C GLN A 94 8.88 -11.82 11.24
N ASN A 95 8.72 -10.59 10.77
CA ASN A 95 9.48 -10.05 9.64
C ASN A 95 10.99 -10.00 9.95
N SER A 96 11.38 -9.72 11.21
CA SER A 96 12.79 -9.70 11.62
C SER A 96 13.46 -11.07 11.58
N PHE A 97 12.71 -12.15 11.80
CA PHE A 97 13.22 -13.52 11.70
C PHE A 97 13.19 -14.08 10.29
N GLY A 98 12.43 -13.47 9.37
CA GLY A 98 12.27 -13.95 8.00
C GLY A 98 11.54 -15.30 7.89
N ASP A 99 10.89 -15.76 8.97
CA ASP A 99 10.14 -17.01 9.03
C ASP A 99 9.00 -16.92 10.05
N GLY A 100 7.94 -17.73 9.84
CA GLY A 100 6.77 -17.73 10.71
C GLY A 100 5.48 -18.13 9.99
N PRO A 101 4.35 -18.14 10.71
CA PRO A 101 3.04 -18.53 10.16
C PRO A 101 2.61 -17.71 8.95
N CYS A 102 2.70 -16.37 9.03
CA CYS A 102 2.35 -15.44 7.96
C CYS A 102 3.19 -15.69 6.69
N LEU A 103 4.52 -15.75 6.83
CA LEU A 103 5.41 -15.97 5.70
C LEU A 103 5.22 -17.39 5.10
N THR A 104 4.85 -18.36 5.93
CA THR A 104 4.50 -19.70 5.46
C THR A 104 3.18 -19.67 4.69
N ALA A 105 2.15 -18.99 5.20
CA ALA A 105 0.87 -18.83 4.49
C ALA A 105 1.06 -18.13 3.14
N LEU A 106 1.89 -17.08 3.07
CA LEU A 106 2.25 -16.41 1.84
C LEU A 106 2.95 -17.33 0.83
N ARG A 107 3.94 -18.11 1.28
CA ARG A 107 4.71 -19.02 0.41
C ARG A 107 3.89 -20.19 -0.12
N THR A 108 3.00 -20.74 0.72
CA THR A 108 2.23 -21.95 0.38
C THR A 108 0.85 -21.64 -0.19
N SER A 109 0.34 -20.41 -0.02
CA SER A 109 -1.06 -20.03 -0.29
C SER A 109 -2.07 -20.90 0.48
N LEU A 110 -1.68 -21.45 1.62
CA LEU A 110 -2.51 -22.24 2.50
C LEU A 110 -2.71 -21.52 3.83
N VAL A 111 -3.88 -21.75 4.44
CA VAL A 111 -4.15 -21.28 5.80
C VAL A 111 -3.20 -21.96 6.77
N VAL A 112 -2.58 -21.17 7.64
CA VAL A 112 -1.69 -21.67 8.69
C VAL A 112 -2.31 -21.37 10.04
N HIS A 113 -2.62 -22.43 10.79
CA HIS A 113 -3.18 -22.35 12.13
C HIS A 113 -2.15 -22.84 13.15
N VAL A 114 -1.88 -22.00 14.14
CA VAL A 114 -1.14 -22.29 15.37
C VAL A 114 -2.13 -22.27 16.52
N THR A 115 -2.48 -23.43 17.03
CA THR A 115 -3.47 -23.57 18.10
C THR A 115 -2.94 -23.15 19.46
N ASP A 116 -1.65 -23.34 19.69
CA ASP A 116 -0.96 -22.99 20.94
C ASP A 116 0.48 -22.54 20.64
N VAL A 117 0.73 -21.25 20.85
CA VAL A 117 2.04 -20.62 20.58
C VAL A 117 3.14 -21.21 21.43
N VAL A 118 2.86 -21.61 22.68
CA VAL A 118 3.86 -22.16 23.62
C VAL A 118 4.31 -23.55 23.18
N ASN A 119 3.40 -24.36 22.64
CA ASN A 119 3.65 -25.72 22.24
C ASN A 119 4.02 -25.90 20.75
N GLU A 120 3.95 -24.83 19.96
CA GLU A 120 4.31 -24.85 18.54
C GLU A 120 5.83 -25.00 18.33
N ARG A 121 6.24 -25.87 17.39
CA ARG A 121 7.64 -26.17 17.12
C ARG A 121 8.11 -25.82 15.71
N ARG A 122 7.18 -25.52 14.79
CA ARG A 122 7.50 -25.25 13.37
C ARG A 122 8.42 -24.04 13.17
N TRP A 123 8.35 -23.00 14.04
CA TRP A 123 9.14 -21.77 13.91
C TRP A 123 9.74 -21.37 15.27
N PRO A 124 10.74 -22.10 15.78
CA PRO A 124 11.15 -22.01 17.20
C PRO A 124 11.59 -20.60 17.61
N ARG A 125 12.31 -19.87 16.76
CA ARG A 125 12.77 -18.50 17.08
C ARG A 125 11.61 -17.51 17.16
N TYR A 126 10.71 -17.56 16.20
CA TYR A 126 9.52 -16.71 16.20
C TYR A 126 8.58 -17.08 17.36
N MET A 127 8.32 -18.38 17.58
CA MET A 127 7.43 -18.83 18.66
C MET A 127 7.97 -18.46 20.04
N GLN A 128 9.27 -18.53 20.27
CA GLN A 128 9.88 -18.07 21.51
C GLN A 128 9.62 -16.58 21.75
N ALA A 129 9.77 -15.75 20.73
CA ALA A 129 9.51 -14.32 20.83
C ALA A 129 8.00 -14.02 20.96
N ALA A 130 7.14 -14.73 20.22
CA ALA A 130 5.69 -14.60 20.32
C ALA A 130 5.17 -15.03 21.72
N ALA A 131 5.68 -16.13 22.27
CA ALA A 131 5.32 -16.59 23.63
C ALA A 131 5.72 -15.60 24.74
N ALA A 132 6.69 -14.73 24.50
CA ALA A 132 7.01 -13.65 25.43
C ALA A 132 5.97 -12.50 25.42
N THR A 133 5.02 -12.55 24.51
CA THR A 133 3.89 -11.64 24.45
C THR A 133 2.64 -12.29 25.07
N ARG A 134 1.48 -11.67 24.89
CA ARG A 134 0.21 -12.22 25.35
C ARG A 134 -0.54 -13.05 24.27
N VAL A 135 0.09 -13.35 23.12
CA VAL A 135 -0.56 -14.16 22.08
C VAL A 135 -0.65 -15.63 22.49
N GLY A 136 -1.85 -16.21 22.41
CA GLY A 136 -2.08 -17.61 22.73
C GLY A 136 -2.16 -18.53 21.52
N SER A 137 -2.70 -18.01 20.41
CA SER A 137 -2.81 -18.74 19.13
C SER A 137 -2.66 -17.79 17.95
N ILE A 138 -2.45 -18.31 16.73
CA ILE A 138 -2.26 -17.51 15.52
C ILE A 138 -3.01 -18.18 14.36
N LEU A 139 -3.71 -17.38 13.55
CA LEU A 139 -4.30 -17.83 12.31
C LEU A 139 -3.84 -16.89 11.18
N ALA A 140 -3.10 -17.43 10.21
CA ALA A 140 -2.65 -16.69 9.03
C ALA A 140 -3.43 -17.15 7.80
N LEU A 141 -4.12 -16.21 7.16
CA LEU A 141 -5.05 -16.43 6.06
C LEU A 141 -4.51 -15.73 4.80
N PRO A 142 -4.05 -16.49 3.79
CA PRO A 142 -3.54 -15.87 2.56
C PRO A 142 -4.67 -15.25 1.74
N MET A 143 -4.42 -14.06 1.19
CA MET A 143 -5.31 -13.34 0.28
C MET A 143 -4.87 -13.55 -1.16
N ARG A 144 -5.77 -14.02 -2.02
CA ARG A 144 -5.47 -14.27 -3.44
C ARG A 144 -5.71 -13.02 -4.27
N LEU A 145 -4.64 -12.38 -4.72
CA LEU A 145 -4.68 -11.10 -5.46
C LEU A 145 -4.46 -11.25 -6.98
N GLY A 146 -4.64 -12.45 -7.52
CA GLY A 146 -4.63 -12.67 -8.98
C GLY A 146 -3.37 -12.19 -9.70
N GLY A 147 -2.19 -12.33 -9.07
CA GLY A 147 -0.90 -11.92 -9.65
C GLY A 147 -0.55 -10.43 -9.50
N THR A 148 -1.38 -9.63 -8.83
CA THR A 148 -1.07 -8.23 -8.54
C THR A 148 -0.15 -8.04 -7.32
N GLY A 149 0.06 -9.10 -6.55
CA GLY A 149 0.86 -9.18 -5.33
C GLY A 149 0.43 -10.37 -4.48
N ASP A 150 1.01 -10.48 -3.30
CA ASP A 150 0.63 -11.44 -2.27
C ASP A 150 0.19 -10.68 -1.02
N ALA A 151 -0.82 -11.16 -0.32
CA ALA A 151 -1.24 -10.57 0.94
C ALA A 151 -1.67 -11.65 1.94
N VAL A 152 -1.69 -11.29 3.21
CA VAL A 152 -2.09 -12.17 4.29
C VAL A 152 -2.80 -11.38 5.38
N VAL A 153 -3.82 -11.98 5.94
CA VAL A 153 -4.47 -11.53 7.18
C VAL A 153 -3.95 -12.41 8.31
N ASN A 154 -3.39 -11.79 9.33
CA ASN A 154 -2.89 -12.44 10.54
C ASN A 154 -3.81 -12.12 11.70
N LEU A 155 -4.27 -13.13 12.42
CA LEU A 155 -5.14 -12.98 13.57
C LEU A 155 -4.45 -13.53 14.82
N TYR A 156 -4.51 -12.76 15.90
CA TYR A 156 -3.75 -12.98 17.13
C TYR A 156 -4.67 -13.00 18.35
N PRO A 157 -5.35 -14.13 18.64
CA PRO A 157 -6.09 -14.29 19.91
C PRO A 157 -5.14 -14.31 21.11
N THR A 158 -5.63 -13.81 22.23
CA THR A 158 -4.90 -13.84 23.51
C THR A 158 -4.95 -15.22 24.19
N ARG A 159 -5.78 -16.14 23.71
CA ARG A 159 -5.96 -17.48 24.29
C ARG A 159 -5.37 -18.56 23.39
N PRO A 160 -4.77 -19.63 23.97
CA PRO A 160 -4.57 -20.88 23.25
C PRO A 160 -5.91 -21.42 22.76
N ASN A 161 -5.93 -22.09 21.61
CA ASN A 161 -7.15 -22.57 20.96
C ASN A 161 -8.21 -21.44 20.79
N GLY A 162 -7.77 -20.21 20.56
CA GLY A 162 -8.61 -19.02 20.50
C GLY A 162 -9.56 -18.96 19.29
N PHE A 163 -9.54 -19.97 18.41
CA PHE A 163 -10.46 -20.10 17.28
C PHE A 163 -11.23 -21.40 17.38
N PHE A 164 -12.54 -21.29 17.37
CA PHE A 164 -13.45 -22.41 17.09
C PHE A 164 -13.64 -22.51 15.57
N GLN A 165 -14.15 -23.67 15.10
CA GLN A 165 -14.38 -23.93 13.67
C GLN A 165 -15.24 -22.82 13.01
N GLU A 166 -16.25 -22.33 13.73
CA GLU A 166 -17.14 -21.28 13.25
C GLU A 166 -16.40 -19.95 13.06
N ASN A 167 -15.53 -19.56 14.00
CA ASN A 167 -14.71 -18.35 13.89
C ASN A 167 -13.74 -18.41 12.72
N ILE A 168 -13.14 -19.58 12.47
CA ILE A 168 -12.25 -19.80 11.30
C ILE A 168 -13.03 -19.60 10.01
N ALA A 169 -14.24 -20.18 9.89
CA ALA A 169 -15.08 -20.02 8.72
C ALA A 169 -15.51 -18.56 8.49
N VAL A 170 -15.76 -17.80 9.56
CA VAL A 170 -16.01 -16.35 9.47
C VAL A 170 -14.76 -15.60 9.01
N ALA A 171 -13.60 -15.89 9.60
CA ALA A 171 -12.33 -15.28 9.23
C ALA A 171 -11.97 -15.54 7.75
N GLU A 172 -12.18 -16.77 7.27
CA GLU A 172 -11.97 -17.13 5.87
C GLU A 172 -12.90 -16.35 4.92
N ARG A 173 -14.18 -16.19 5.28
CA ARG A 173 -15.14 -15.39 4.48
C ARG A 173 -14.76 -13.91 4.44
N LEU A 174 -14.42 -13.31 5.58
CA LEU A 174 -13.96 -11.92 5.65
C LEU A 174 -12.71 -11.72 4.79
N THR A 175 -11.73 -12.62 4.95
CA THR A 175 -10.48 -12.59 4.16
C THR A 175 -10.74 -12.75 2.66
N ALA A 176 -11.62 -13.67 2.27
CA ALA A 176 -11.96 -13.87 0.86
C ALA A 176 -12.66 -12.65 0.24
N THR A 177 -13.53 -11.98 1.00
CA THR A 177 -14.21 -10.74 0.59
C THR A 177 -13.21 -9.59 0.48
N GLY A 178 -12.41 -9.35 1.52
CA GLY A 178 -11.34 -8.35 1.51
C GLY A 178 -10.33 -8.59 0.40
N SER A 179 -10.03 -9.86 0.09
CA SER A 179 -9.13 -10.23 -1.02
C SER A 179 -9.67 -9.76 -2.38
N LYS A 180 -10.96 -9.94 -2.65
CA LYS A 180 -11.59 -9.49 -3.91
C LYS A 180 -11.56 -7.97 -4.02
N ALA A 181 -11.91 -7.27 -2.94
CA ALA A 181 -11.92 -5.82 -2.89
C ALA A 181 -10.50 -5.25 -3.04
N LEU A 182 -9.52 -5.79 -2.32
CA LEU A 182 -8.10 -5.38 -2.44
C LEU A 182 -7.56 -5.64 -3.85
N HIS A 183 -7.89 -6.80 -4.46
CA HIS A 183 -7.49 -7.07 -5.84
C HIS A 183 -8.02 -6.01 -6.79
N LEU A 184 -9.28 -5.61 -6.66
CA LEU A 184 -9.90 -4.56 -7.46
C LEU A 184 -9.23 -3.20 -7.22
N ALA A 185 -8.98 -2.82 -5.96
CA ALA A 185 -8.26 -1.59 -5.60
C ALA A 185 -6.87 -1.51 -6.25
N LEU A 186 -6.11 -2.60 -6.15
CA LEU A 186 -4.77 -2.70 -6.77
C LEU A 186 -4.84 -2.59 -8.30
N LYS A 187 -5.85 -3.17 -8.94
CA LYS A 187 -6.07 -3.05 -10.38
C LYS A 187 -6.41 -1.62 -10.80
N ILE A 188 -7.28 -0.95 -10.06
CA ILE A 188 -7.63 0.46 -10.30
C ILE A 188 -6.39 1.34 -10.17
N ALA A 189 -5.61 1.18 -9.09
CA ALA A 189 -4.37 1.93 -8.88
C ALA A 189 -3.36 1.72 -10.04
N GLN A 190 -3.18 0.47 -10.49
CA GLN A 190 -2.31 0.16 -11.64
C GLN A 190 -2.78 0.83 -12.94
N LEU A 191 -4.09 0.87 -13.19
CA LEU A 191 -4.65 1.53 -14.37
C LEU A 191 -4.50 3.05 -14.30
N GLN A 192 -4.67 3.64 -13.12
CA GLN A 192 -4.46 5.07 -12.89
C GLN A 192 -3.00 5.46 -13.11
N ASP A 193 -2.05 4.70 -12.55
CA ASP A 193 -0.61 4.90 -12.78
C ASP A 193 -0.25 4.81 -14.27
N ALA A 194 -0.73 3.77 -14.96
CA ALA A 194 -0.49 3.58 -16.39
C ALA A 194 -1.07 4.76 -17.21
N ARG A 195 -2.26 5.25 -16.86
CA ARG A 195 -2.88 6.41 -17.48
C ARG A 195 -2.03 7.68 -17.26
N GLN A 196 -1.58 7.93 -16.03
CA GLN A 196 -0.76 9.09 -15.70
C GLN A 196 0.56 9.07 -16.49
N HIS A 197 1.22 7.91 -16.54
CA HIS A 197 2.45 7.72 -17.32
C HIS A 197 2.24 7.97 -18.81
N LEU A 198 1.14 7.47 -19.38
CA LEU A 198 0.81 7.68 -20.78
C LEU A 198 0.52 9.15 -21.07
N THR A 199 -0.27 9.82 -20.23
CA THR A 199 -0.57 11.25 -20.37
C THR A 199 0.71 12.08 -20.32
N ALA A 200 1.58 11.83 -19.32
CA ALA A 200 2.87 12.52 -19.20
C ALA A 200 3.77 12.29 -20.41
N ALA A 201 3.77 11.08 -21.01
CA ALA A 201 4.54 10.78 -22.22
C ALA A 201 3.98 11.53 -23.43
N LEU A 202 2.65 11.60 -23.59
CA LEU A 202 2.00 12.36 -24.67
C LEU A 202 2.28 13.87 -24.58
N GLU A 203 2.14 14.45 -23.37
CA GLU A 203 2.47 15.86 -23.11
C GLU A 203 3.94 16.15 -23.40
N SER A 204 4.84 15.28 -22.95
CA SER A 204 6.27 15.40 -23.23
C SER A 204 6.55 15.39 -24.73
N ARG A 205 5.91 14.47 -25.48
CA ARG A 205 6.05 14.38 -26.93
C ARG A 205 5.49 15.62 -27.64
N ALA A 206 4.35 16.14 -27.19
CA ALA A 206 3.76 17.37 -27.74
C ALA A 206 4.71 18.56 -27.53
N THR A 207 5.22 18.74 -26.31
CA THR A 207 6.19 19.80 -25.97
C THR A 207 7.45 19.72 -26.83
N ILE A 208 8.04 18.52 -26.97
CA ILE A 208 9.24 18.30 -27.79
C ILE A 208 8.94 18.60 -29.27
N ASN A 209 7.82 18.13 -29.82
CA ASN A 209 7.46 18.38 -31.22
C ASN A 209 7.22 19.86 -31.51
N THR A 210 6.59 20.61 -30.60
CA THR A 210 6.41 22.06 -30.71
C THR A 210 7.76 22.77 -30.73
N ALA A 211 8.68 22.45 -29.81
CA ALA A 211 10.01 23.03 -29.78
C ALA A 211 10.81 22.68 -31.05
N VAL A 212 10.72 21.46 -31.58
CA VAL A 212 11.30 21.07 -32.85
C VAL A 212 10.77 21.94 -33.99
N GLY A 213 9.45 22.16 -34.04
CA GLY A 213 8.83 23.05 -35.05
C GLY A 213 9.36 24.49 -34.98
N ILE A 214 9.52 25.03 -33.77
CA ILE A 214 10.08 26.37 -33.54
C ILE A 214 11.54 26.44 -34.08
N ILE A 215 12.36 25.47 -33.70
CA ILE A 215 13.78 25.42 -34.15
C ILE A 215 13.87 25.26 -35.65
N MET A 216 13.02 24.43 -36.27
CA MET A 216 12.96 24.28 -37.75
C MET A 216 12.65 25.62 -38.41
N ALA A 217 11.69 26.38 -37.91
CA ALA A 217 11.29 27.66 -38.45
C ALA A 217 12.40 28.73 -38.30
N GLN A 218 13.00 28.82 -37.12
CA GLN A 218 14.07 29.80 -36.84
C GLN A 218 15.37 29.51 -37.59
N ASN A 219 15.78 28.24 -37.68
CA ASN A 219 17.06 27.86 -38.26
C ASN A 219 16.96 27.35 -39.72
N ARG A 220 15.76 27.29 -40.29
CA ARG A 220 15.48 26.74 -41.62
C ARG A 220 16.13 25.38 -41.86
N CYS A 221 16.01 24.49 -40.88
CA CYS A 221 16.64 23.17 -40.89
C CYS A 221 15.61 22.02 -40.92
N SER A 222 16.08 20.80 -41.16
CA SER A 222 15.24 19.62 -41.13
C SER A 222 14.79 19.29 -39.70
N ARG A 223 13.69 18.49 -39.59
CA ARG A 223 13.18 17.98 -38.30
C ARG A 223 14.27 17.25 -37.51
N ASP A 224 15.04 16.40 -38.18
CA ASP A 224 16.09 15.60 -37.54
C ASP A 224 17.21 16.51 -37.02
N THR A 225 17.61 17.52 -37.79
CA THR A 225 18.58 18.53 -37.33
C THR A 225 18.07 19.28 -36.10
N ALA A 226 16.84 19.76 -36.14
CA ALA A 226 16.22 20.47 -35.03
C ALA A 226 16.12 19.58 -33.75
N PHE A 227 15.75 18.32 -33.90
CA PHE A 227 15.71 17.38 -32.79
C PHE A 227 17.10 17.13 -32.18
N GLN A 228 18.12 16.98 -33.03
CA GLN A 228 19.52 16.83 -32.58
C GLN A 228 20.03 18.07 -31.82
N VAL A 229 19.58 19.26 -32.15
CA VAL A 229 19.88 20.49 -31.38
C VAL A 229 19.33 20.37 -29.94
N LEU A 230 18.07 19.95 -29.78
CA LEU A 230 17.49 19.73 -28.46
C LEU A 230 18.22 18.65 -27.66
N VAL A 231 18.55 17.52 -28.30
CA VAL A 231 19.28 16.42 -27.66
C VAL A 231 20.68 16.86 -27.20
N LYS A 232 21.43 17.58 -28.04
CA LYS A 232 22.75 18.13 -27.66
C LYS A 232 22.64 19.09 -26.48
N ALA A 233 21.66 19.97 -26.49
CA ALA A 233 21.42 20.91 -25.40
C ALA A 233 21.01 20.20 -24.07
N SER A 234 20.18 19.16 -24.17
CA SER A 234 19.78 18.29 -23.04
C SER A 234 21.01 17.60 -22.42
N ASN A 235 21.84 16.97 -23.25
CA ASN A 235 23.04 16.28 -22.80
C ASN A 235 24.10 17.24 -22.21
N HIS A 236 24.34 18.37 -22.85
CA HIS A 236 25.31 19.35 -22.39
C HIS A 236 24.94 19.97 -21.03
N ARG A 237 23.66 20.21 -20.81
CA ARG A 237 23.15 20.81 -19.56
C ARG A 237 22.76 19.77 -18.51
N ASN A 238 22.82 18.48 -18.83
CA ASN A 238 22.33 17.38 -17.99
C ASN A 238 20.86 17.57 -17.50
N VAL A 239 20.00 18.08 -18.38
CA VAL A 239 18.60 18.38 -18.10
C VAL A 239 17.70 17.51 -18.99
N LYS A 240 16.53 17.10 -18.50
CA LYS A 240 15.59 16.29 -19.29
C LYS A 240 15.20 17.00 -20.59
N LEU A 241 15.17 16.27 -21.71
CA LEU A 241 14.83 16.79 -23.04
C LEU A 241 13.55 17.62 -23.07
N ARG A 242 12.50 17.17 -22.34
CA ARG A 242 11.24 17.91 -22.19
C ARG A 242 11.45 19.31 -21.58
N ALA A 243 12.34 19.44 -20.60
CA ALA A 243 12.59 20.72 -19.95
C ALA A 243 13.32 21.70 -20.89
N VAL A 244 14.26 21.20 -21.68
CA VAL A 244 14.92 22.00 -22.74
C VAL A 244 13.90 22.45 -23.80
N ALA A 245 13.00 21.55 -24.20
CA ALA A 245 11.94 21.85 -25.16
C ALA A 245 10.98 22.94 -24.61
N ALA A 246 10.58 22.83 -23.34
CA ALA A 246 9.74 23.83 -22.67
C ALA A 246 10.41 25.21 -22.62
N ALA A 247 11.72 25.27 -22.35
CA ALA A 247 12.48 26.51 -22.36
C ALA A 247 12.54 27.17 -23.75
N VAL A 248 12.64 26.37 -24.83
CA VAL A 248 12.56 26.90 -26.21
C VAL A 248 11.20 27.51 -26.49
N ILE A 249 10.11 26.87 -26.07
CA ILE A 249 8.75 27.38 -26.25
C ILE A 249 8.57 28.70 -25.46
N ALA A 250 8.96 28.72 -24.18
CA ALA A 250 8.87 29.91 -23.33
C ALA A 250 9.65 31.10 -23.89
N GLY A 251 10.81 30.85 -24.49
CA GLY A 251 11.61 31.89 -25.13
C GLY A 251 10.95 32.57 -26.35
N VAL A 252 9.94 31.92 -26.95
CA VAL A 252 9.16 32.47 -28.09
C VAL A 252 7.82 33.02 -27.66
N SER A 253 7.15 32.40 -26.65
CA SER A 253 5.86 32.87 -26.15
C SER A 253 5.93 34.12 -25.26
N GLY A 254 7.12 34.54 -24.83
CA GLY A 254 7.28 35.71 -23.96
C GLY A 254 6.92 35.45 -22.49
N ASP A 255 6.60 34.26 -22.09
CA ASP A 255 6.32 33.85 -20.70
C ASP A 255 7.60 33.94 -19.86
N GLN A 256 7.66 34.94 -18.97
CA GLN A 256 8.81 35.21 -18.11
C GLN A 256 9.00 34.22 -16.94
N GLU A 257 8.05 33.37 -16.65
CA GLU A 257 8.14 32.46 -15.49
C GLU A 257 9.25 31.41 -15.58
N PHE A 258 9.83 31.18 -16.76
CA PHE A 258 10.91 30.21 -16.96
C PHE A 258 12.33 30.79 -16.94
N ARG A 259 12.50 32.11 -16.79
CA ARG A 259 13.84 32.73 -16.78
C ARG A 259 14.64 32.48 -15.49
N THR A 260 13.99 32.19 -14.38
CA THR A 260 14.66 32.06 -13.07
C THR A 260 15.20 30.68 -12.75
N ALA A 261 14.94 29.66 -13.57
CA ALA A 261 15.41 28.30 -13.33
C ALA A 261 16.76 27.94 -14.00
N PHE A 262 17.38 28.88 -14.71
CA PHE A 262 18.59 28.61 -15.52
C PHE A 262 19.75 29.60 -15.31
N GLU A 263 19.62 30.51 -14.34
CA GLU A 263 20.74 31.39 -13.92
C GLU A 263 21.21 30.96 -12.52
N ASP A 264 21.95 29.84 -12.45
CA ASP A 264 22.98 29.56 -11.43
C ASP A 264 23.88 28.41 -11.91
#